data_6e5770df1dcb3cced9ca6083fe41951e
#
_entry.id   6e5770df1dcb3cced9ca6083fe41951e
#
_cell.length_a   1.000
_cell.length_b   1.000
_cell.length_c   1.000
_cell.angle_alpha   90.00
_cell.angle_beta   90.00
_cell.angle_gamma   90.00
#
_symmetry.space_group_name_H-M   'P 1'
#
loop_
_entity.id
_entity.type
_entity.pdbx_description
1 polymer ?
#
loop_
_entity_poly.entity_id
_entity_poly.type
_entity_poly.pdbx_seq_one_letter_code
_entity_poly.pdbx_strand_id
1 'polypeptide(L)'
;MHAKILIVDDEPDLLQLLKRSLEPDLDCRVDTTPSARTALEMLLNKTYDLLLADIKMPVMSGLELLEIVKTEHPDLTVVMMTAYGHVEMAVEAMQRGAYDFITKPFEHAALIVRLEKALERSALIRENSRLQQVCSNETIFENLVGKSPRMQRLYESIRMVAATDLTVLITGPSGTGKDLTARAVHSLSDRKDRPFIAVNCPSIPENILESELFGYKKGAFTHATQDRAGLFQEANQGTIFLDEIGDVSPTIQTKLLRVLQEKEVKPLGDARPVKVDVRIIASTNQILKEKIQEGSFREDFFYRLNVLPLELPALHEHRQDIPLIANYLLEKHCTKMGRPPKRLSNELVRCFMTMPWDCLLY
;
A
#
# COMPACT_ATOMS: atom_id res chain seq x y z
N MET A 1 26.89 -12.65 2.99
CA MET A 1 27.45 -11.74 1.94
C MET A 1 28.33 -10.76 2.68
N HIS A 2 29.60 -10.59 2.25
CA HIS A 2 30.48 -9.59 2.87
C HIS A 2 30.00 -8.18 2.49
N ALA A 3 30.04 -7.26 3.45
CA ALA A 3 29.70 -5.86 3.21
C ALA A 3 30.68 -5.22 2.21
N LYS A 4 30.22 -4.24 1.43
CA LYS A 4 31.05 -3.54 0.44
C LYS A 4 31.16 -2.06 0.81
N ILE A 5 32.38 -1.61 0.98
CA ILE A 5 32.71 -0.22 1.33
C ILE A 5 33.41 0.43 0.12
N LEU A 6 32.98 1.63 -0.24
CA LEU A 6 33.70 2.49 -1.16
C LEU A 6 34.40 3.59 -0.36
N ILE A 7 35.73 3.75 -0.54
CA ILE A 7 36.51 4.81 0.10
C ILE A 7 37.00 5.78 -0.95
N VAL A 8 36.81 7.07 -0.67
CA VAL A 8 37.18 8.17 -1.59
C VAL A 8 38.03 9.17 -0.83
N ASP A 9 39.29 9.32 -1.26
CA ASP A 9 40.25 10.21 -0.64
C ASP A 9 41.34 10.54 -1.64
N ASP A 10 41.81 11.76 -1.72
CA ASP A 10 42.87 12.16 -2.68
C ASP A 10 44.29 11.70 -2.27
N GLU A 11 44.47 11.15 -1.08
CA GLU A 11 45.72 10.59 -0.58
C GLU A 11 45.83 9.08 -0.89
N PRO A 12 46.63 8.63 -1.90
CA PRO A 12 46.73 7.22 -2.27
C PRO A 12 47.28 6.31 -1.17
N ASP A 13 48.18 6.83 -0.35
CA ASP A 13 48.78 6.07 0.75
C ASP A 13 47.76 5.77 1.84
N LEU A 14 46.89 6.74 2.16
CA LEU A 14 45.81 6.55 3.11
C LEU A 14 44.77 5.54 2.58
N LEU A 15 44.44 5.60 1.31
CA LEU A 15 43.54 4.63 0.67
C LEU A 15 44.03 3.20 0.79
N GLN A 16 45.36 2.96 0.54
CA GLN A 16 45.96 1.64 0.68
C GLN A 16 46.02 1.17 2.14
N LEU A 17 46.32 2.07 3.05
CA LEU A 17 46.33 1.79 4.48
C LEU A 17 44.95 1.37 4.96
N LEU A 18 43.93 2.19 4.66
CA LEU A 18 42.52 1.92 5.05
C LEU A 18 42.02 0.60 4.45
N LYS A 19 42.29 0.34 3.19
CA LYS A 19 41.91 -0.93 2.56
C LYS A 19 42.50 -2.13 3.29
N ARG A 20 43.80 -2.12 3.57
CA ARG A 20 44.51 -3.23 4.21
C ARG A 20 44.09 -3.46 5.66
N SER A 21 43.68 -2.40 6.36
CA SER A 21 43.28 -2.51 7.76
C SER A 21 41.79 -2.85 7.91
N LEU A 22 40.93 -2.30 7.06
CA LEU A 22 39.47 -2.48 7.22
C LEU A 22 38.97 -3.83 6.68
N GLU A 23 39.57 -4.38 5.60
CA GLU A 23 39.11 -5.65 5.04
C GLU A 23 39.18 -6.83 6.05
N PRO A 24 40.26 -7.04 6.85
CA PRO A 24 40.26 -8.11 7.83
C PRO A 24 39.43 -7.81 9.07
N ASP A 25 39.37 -6.55 9.53
CA ASP A 25 38.74 -6.21 10.80
C ASP A 25 37.19 -6.15 10.70
N LEU A 26 36.67 -5.75 9.55
CA LEU A 26 35.22 -5.64 9.32
C LEU A 26 34.64 -6.78 8.46
N ASP A 27 35.46 -7.79 8.09
CA ASP A 27 35.05 -8.87 7.17
C ASP A 27 34.29 -8.33 5.95
N CYS A 28 34.84 -7.28 5.33
CA CYS A 28 34.23 -6.54 4.24
C CYS A 28 35.12 -6.50 3.00
N ARG A 29 34.55 -6.10 1.87
CA ARG A 29 35.29 -5.80 0.65
C ARG A 29 35.42 -4.29 0.48
N VAL A 30 36.63 -3.79 0.30
CA VAL A 30 36.92 -2.37 0.16
C VAL A 30 37.37 -2.05 -1.26
N ASP A 31 36.60 -1.23 -1.96
CA ASP A 31 37.01 -0.57 -3.20
C ASP A 31 37.47 0.87 -2.87
N THR A 32 38.54 1.35 -3.51
CA THR A 32 39.11 2.67 -3.24
C THR A 32 39.24 3.50 -4.52
N THR A 33 39.10 4.80 -4.43
CA THR A 33 39.34 5.71 -5.55
C THR A 33 39.83 7.07 -5.04
N PRO A 34 40.77 7.72 -5.77
CA PRO A 34 41.27 9.06 -5.40
C PRO A 34 40.39 10.20 -5.90
N SER A 35 39.25 9.92 -6.59
CA SER A 35 38.45 10.93 -7.26
C SER A 35 36.96 10.74 -6.97
N ALA A 36 36.30 11.82 -6.56
CA ALA A 36 34.87 11.85 -6.37
C ALA A 36 34.09 11.51 -7.65
N ARG A 37 34.59 11.95 -8.83
CA ARG A 37 33.97 11.65 -10.12
C ARG A 37 34.00 10.15 -10.44
N THR A 38 35.14 9.50 -10.21
CA THR A 38 35.27 8.05 -10.38
C THR A 38 34.39 7.30 -9.38
N ALA A 39 34.24 7.83 -8.15
CA ALA A 39 33.33 7.26 -7.16
C ALA A 39 31.88 7.22 -7.66
N LEU A 40 31.38 8.30 -8.30
CA LEU A 40 30.04 8.33 -8.91
C LEU A 40 29.92 7.29 -10.02
N GLU A 41 30.92 7.16 -10.90
CA GLU A 41 30.93 6.12 -11.95
C GLU A 41 30.90 4.70 -11.35
N MET A 42 31.61 4.48 -10.24
CA MET A 42 31.59 3.19 -9.53
C MET A 42 30.22 2.92 -8.88
N LEU A 43 29.55 3.92 -8.31
CA LEU A 43 28.22 3.81 -7.71
C LEU A 43 27.15 3.49 -8.76
N LEU A 44 27.29 3.97 -10.00
CA LEU A 44 26.38 3.62 -11.12
C LEU A 44 26.53 2.13 -11.53
N ASN A 45 27.73 1.57 -11.44
CA ASN A 45 28.03 0.22 -11.95
C ASN A 45 28.00 -0.87 -10.86
N LYS A 46 28.13 -0.51 -9.59
CA LYS A 46 28.21 -1.45 -8.47
C LYS A 46 27.40 -0.94 -7.29
N THR A 47 26.88 -1.87 -6.50
CA THR A 47 26.20 -1.55 -5.23
C THR A 47 27.19 -1.59 -4.06
N TYR A 48 27.14 -0.59 -3.21
CA TYR A 48 27.90 -0.48 -1.97
C TYR A 48 26.98 -0.32 -0.77
N ASP A 49 27.48 -0.74 0.39
CA ASP A 49 26.77 -0.64 1.67
C ASP A 49 27.11 0.65 2.41
N LEU A 50 28.34 1.11 2.23
CA LEU A 50 28.89 2.28 2.89
C LEU A 50 29.78 3.06 1.93
N LEU A 51 29.67 4.37 1.95
CA LEU A 51 30.61 5.32 1.34
C LEU A 51 31.35 6.04 2.48
N LEU A 52 32.68 5.95 2.46
CA LEU A 52 33.59 6.72 3.32
C LEU A 52 34.30 7.73 2.44
N ALA A 53 34.05 9.04 2.60
CA ALA A 53 34.57 10.06 1.70
C ALA A 53 35.27 11.20 2.48
N ASP A 54 36.41 11.66 1.97
CA ASP A 54 37.05 12.86 2.46
C ASP A 54 36.24 14.10 2.05
N ILE A 55 36.19 15.11 2.92
CA ILE A 55 35.46 16.37 2.62
C ILE A 55 36.27 17.20 1.62
N LYS A 56 37.60 17.26 1.78
CA LYS A 56 38.45 18.11 0.93
C LYS A 56 39.13 17.28 -0.15
N MET A 57 38.59 17.30 -1.33
CA MET A 57 39.18 16.67 -2.50
C MET A 57 39.29 17.67 -3.68
N PRO A 58 40.29 17.51 -4.55
CA PRO A 58 40.43 18.37 -5.73
C PRO A 58 39.28 18.11 -6.73
N VAL A 59 38.93 19.15 -7.51
CA VAL A 59 37.92 19.15 -8.58
C VAL A 59 36.48 19.08 -8.06
N MET A 60 36.13 18.13 -7.23
CA MET A 60 34.82 17.97 -6.61
C MET A 60 35.00 17.66 -5.12
N SER A 61 34.43 18.47 -4.27
CA SER A 61 34.48 18.29 -2.81
C SER A 61 33.64 17.10 -2.35
N GLY A 62 33.96 16.52 -1.19
CA GLY A 62 33.17 15.46 -0.60
C GLY A 62 31.74 15.89 -0.24
N LEU A 63 31.51 17.18 0.03
CA LEU A 63 30.16 17.69 0.29
C LEU A 63 29.30 17.71 -0.99
N GLU A 64 29.88 18.07 -2.14
CA GLU A 64 29.21 17.98 -3.43
C GLU A 64 28.93 16.53 -3.80
N LEU A 65 29.89 15.61 -3.56
CA LEU A 65 29.69 14.17 -3.73
C LEU A 65 28.53 13.67 -2.86
N LEU A 66 28.50 14.07 -1.59
CA LEU A 66 27.43 13.69 -0.65
C LEU A 66 26.04 14.11 -1.16
N GLU A 67 25.90 15.32 -1.67
CA GLU A 67 24.64 15.88 -2.17
C GLU A 67 24.12 15.08 -3.38
N ILE A 68 25.00 14.77 -4.33
CA ILE A 68 24.67 13.95 -5.51
C ILE A 68 24.28 12.53 -5.05
N VAL A 69 25.10 11.92 -4.17
CA VAL A 69 24.83 10.56 -3.68
C VAL A 69 23.52 10.49 -2.91
N LYS A 70 23.17 11.49 -2.11
CA LYS A 70 21.90 11.50 -1.37
C LYS A 70 20.69 11.73 -2.27
N THR A 71 20.87 12.37 -3.42
CA THR A 71 19.82 12.54 -4.43
C THR A 71 19.59 11.27 -5.23
N GLU A 72 20.66 10.60 -5.70
CA GLU A 72 20.58 9.41 -6.56
C GLU A 72 20.47 8.10 -5.78
N HIS A 73 21.12 8.02 -4.62
CA HIS A 73 21.17 6.85 -3.73
C HIS A 73 20.80 7.21 -2.28
N PRO A 74 19.55 7.58 -1.97
CA PRO A 74 19.13 8.09 -0.65
C PRO A 74 19.41 7.12 0.50
N ASP A 75 19.37 5.81 0.22
CA ASP A 75 19.56 4.73 1.19
C ASP A 75 21.02 4.41 1.49
N LEU A 76 21.97 4.89 0.66
CA LEU A 76 23.40 4.63 0.87
C LEU A 76 23.89 5.35 2.15
N THR A 77 24.46 4.59 3.08
CA THR A 77 25.06 5.15 4.28
C THR A 77 26.36 5.85 3.93
N VAL A 78 26.51 7.13 4.29
CA VAL A 78 27.70 7.94 4.00
C VAL A 78 28.32 8.42 5.29
N VAL A 79 29.61 8.15 5.47
CA VAL A 79 30.45 8.67 6.56
C VAL A 79 31.50 9.59 5.95
N MET A 80 31.67 10.79 6.54
CA MET A 80 32.61 11.78 6.02
C MET A 80 33.89 11.80 6.83
N MET A 81 35.05 11.94 6.17
CA MET A 81 36.34 12.20 6.82
C MET A 81 36.68 13.69 6.72
N THR A 82 37.15 14.28 7.80
CA THR A 82 37.50 15.71 7.84
C THR A 82 38.83 15.93 8.58
N ALA A 83 39.60 16.92 8.16
CA ALA A 83 40.82 17.29 8.87
C ALA A 83 40.51 18.01 10.19
N TYR A 84 41.43 17.93 11.15
CA TYR A 84 41.34 18.60 12.46
C TYR A 84 41.09 20.13 12.31
N GLY A 85 40.12 20.67 13.03
CA GLY A 85 39.75 22.09 12.99
C GLY A 85 38.59 22.48 12.07
N HIS A 86 37.98 21.57 11.36
CA HIS A 86 36.84 21.84 10.45
C HIS A 86 35.49 21.33 10.97
N VAL A 87 35.19 21.60 12.24
CA VAL A 87 33.93 21.17 12.88
C VAL A 87 32.70 21.74 12.17
N GLU A 88 32.78 22.95 11.63
CA GLU A 88 31.69 23.56 10.87
C GLU A 88 31.33 22.76 9.61
N MET A 89 32.34 22.26 8.89
CA MET A 89 32.13 21.40 7.70
C MET A 89 31.56 20.03 8.07
N ALA A 90 31.88 19.51 9.24
CA ALA A 90 31.29 18.26 9.75
C ALA A 90 29.80 18.46 10.08
N VAL A 91 29.42 19.58 10.68
CA VAL A 91 28.01 19.94 10.94
C VAL A 91 27.27 20.12 9.64
N GLU A 92 27.85 20.77 8.64
CA GLU A 92 27.27 20.91 7.31
C GLU A 92 27.06 19.55 6.63
N ALA A 93 28.01 18.64 6.71
CA ALA A 93 27.87 17.29 6.20
C ALA A 93 26.68 16.53 6.83
N MET A 94 26.50 16.65 8.14
CA MET A 94 25.37 16.05 8.85
C MET A 94 24.02 16.67 8.40
N GLN A 95 23.96 17.97 8.20
CA GLN A 95 22.76 18.65 7.69
C GLN A 95 22.41 18.24 6.26
N ARG A 96 23.42 17.89 5.42
CA ARG A 96 23.24 17.38 4.06
C ARG A 96 22.99 15.87 4.00
N GLY A 97 22.82 15.20 5.15
CA GLY A 97 22.39 13.81 5.23
C GLY A 97 23.52 12.78 5.37
N ALA A 98 24.74 13.16 5.72
CA ALA A 98 25.75 12.23 6.17
C ALA A 98 25.25 11.50 7.44
N TYR A 99 25.64 10.24 7.59
CA TYR A 99 25.29 9.44 8.76
C TYR A 99 26.18 9.79 9.96
N ASP A 100 27.50 9.94 9.71
CA ASP A 100 28.46 10.30 10.73
C ASP A 100 29.67 10.99 10.06
N PHE A 101 30.57 11.50 10.87
CA PHE A 101 31.85 12.04 10.41
C PHE A 101 33.01 11.59 11.32
N ILE A 102 34.21 11.56 10.77
CA ILE A 102 35.45 11.15 11.47
C ILE A 102 36.52 12.20 11.23
N THR A 103 37.16 12.67 12.30
CA THR A 103 38.23 13.67 12.21
C THR A 103 39.61 13.01 12.02
N LYS A 104 40.36 13.43 10.99
CA LYS A 104 41.79 13.06 10.80
C LYS A 104 42.70 13.91 11.70
N PRO A 105 43.74 13.33 12.37
CA PRO A 105 44.08 11.91 12.43
C PRO A 105 43.09 11.15 13.33
N PHE A 106 42.75 9.94 12.97
CA PHE A 106 41.86 9.09 13.75
C PHE A 106 42.61 7.84 14.29
N GLU A 107 42.20 7.40 15.47
CA GLU A 107 42.62 6.13 16.00
C GLU A 107 41.89 4.99 15.27
N HIS A 108 42.62 3.96 14.91
CA HIS A 108 42.08 2.82 14.17
C HIS A 108 40.87 2.16 14.86
N ALA A 109 40.96 1.95 16.18
CA ALA A 109 39.84 1.38 16.94
C ALA A 109 38.57 2.24 16.89
N ALA A 110 38.71 3.57 16.95
CA ALA A 110 37.61 4.49 16.88
C ALA A 110 36.95 4.49 15.48
N LEU A 111 37.74 4.36 14.42
CA LEU A 111 37.27 4.22 13.04
C LEU A 111 36.41 2.95 12.89
N ILE A 112 36.95 1.80 13.34
CA ILE A 112 36.24 0.50 13.24
C ILE A 112 34.88 0.58 13.90
N VAL A 113 34.78 1.04 15.16
CA VAL A 113 33.50 1.13 15.88
C VAL A 113 32.46 1.98 15.16
N ARG A 114 32.89 3.08 14.53
CA ARG A 114 31.98 3.95 13.76
C ARG A 114 31.51 3.30 12.46
N LEU A 115 32.42 2.64 11.75
CA LEU A 115 32.09 1.94 10.51
C LEU A 115 31.22 0.71 10.76
N GLU A 116 31.43 -0.04 11.86
CA GLU A 116 30.55 -1.13 12.27
C GLU A 116 29.11 -0.66 12.46
N LYS A 117 28.88 0.43 13.21
CA LYS A 117 27.57 1.03 13.40
C LYS A 117 26.93 1.50 12.09
N ALA A 118 27.76 2.07 11.20
CA ALA A 118 27.29 2.51 9.89
C ALA A 118 26.89 1.33 8.99
N LEU A 119 27.62 0.23 9.05
CA LEU A 119 27.30 -1.01 8.33
C LEU A 119 26.07 -1.70 8.92
N GLU A 120 25.91 -1.74 10.23
CA GLU A 120 24.71 -2.25 10.90
C GLU A 120 23.46 -1.49 10.44
N ARG A 121 23.52 -0.16 10.43
CA ARG A 121 22.45 0.68 9.87
C ARG A 121 22.14 0.34 8.41
N SER A 122 23.18 0.21 7.58
CA SER A 122 23.03 -0.14 6.17
C SER A 122 22.37 -1.51 6.00
N ALA A 123 22.74 -2.50 6.82
CA ALA A 123 22.11 -3.81 6.82
C ALA A 123 20.63 -3.75 7.21
N LEU A 124 20.28 -2.96 8.22
CA LEU A 124 18.89 -2.74 8.64
C LEU A 124 18.05 -2.04 7.54
N ILE A 125 18.59 -1.02 6.88
CA ILE A 125 17.92 -0.35 5.75
C ILE A 125 17.71 -1.35 4.62
N ARG A 126 18.72 -2.16 4.27
CA ARG A 126 18.63 -3.17 3.22
C ARG A 126 17.61 -4.25 3.56
N GLU A 127 17.59 -4.76 4.79
CA GLU A 127 16.63 -5.78 5.20
C GLU A 127 15.20 -5.20 5.24
N ASN A 128 15.03 -3.95 5.69
CA ASN A 128 13.74 -3.25 5.60
C ASN A 128 13.28 -3.10 4.14
N SER A 129 14.16 -2.64 3.24
CA SER A 129 13.86 -2.54 1.80
C SER A 129 13.59 -3.91 1.18
N ARG A 130 14.31 -4.96 1.59
CA ARG A 130 14.05 -6.34 1.17
C ARG A 130 12.71 -6.85 1.68
N LEU A 131 12.37 -6.61 2.93
CA LEU A 131 11.06 -6.98 3.51
C LEU A 131 9.94 -6.20 2.84
N GLN A 132 10.14 -4.91 2.58
CA GLN A 132 9.20 -4.10 1.79
C GLN A 132 9.07 -4.60 0.35
N GLN A 133 10.17 -5.03 -0.30
CA GLN A 133 10.14 -5.64 -1.64
C GLN A 133 9.48 -7.02 -1.65
N VAL A 134 9.64 -7.83 -0.63
CA VAL A 134 8.91 -9.10 -0.48
C VAL A 134 7.41 -8.82 -0.29
N CYS A 135 7.05 -7.79 0.47
CA CYS A 135 5.67 -7.32 0.58
C CYS A 135 5.17 -6.60 -0.71
N SER A 136 6.06 -5.94 -1.46
CA SER A 136 5.71 -5.19 -2.68
C SER A 136 5.76 -6.03 -3.97
N ASN A 137 6.28 -7.26 -3.94
CA ASN A 137 6.22 -8.17 -5.10
C ASN A 137 4.82 -8.76 -5.35
N GLU A 138 3.85 -8.47 -4.50
CA GLU A 138 2.44 -8.75 -4.81
C GLU A 138 1.91 -7.66 -5.76
N THR A 139 2.23 -7.79 -7.04
CA THR A 139 1.58 -7.00 -8.10
C THR A 139 0.11 -7.35 -8.23
N ILE A 140 -0.30 -8.48 -7.67
CA ILE A 140 -1.68 -8.97 -7.59
C ILE A 140 -1.96 -9.28 -6.12
N PHE A 141 -2.85 -8.49 -5.51
CA PHE A 141 -3.31 -8.64 -4.14
C PHE A 141 -4.78 -9.01 -4.14
N GLU A 142 -5.12 -10.26 -3.82
CA GLU A 142 -6.51 -10.75 -3.78
C GLU A 142 -7.33 -10.37 -5.05
N ASN A 143 -6.71 -10.49 -6.24
CA ASN A 143 -7.23 -10.05 -7.54
C ASN A 143 -7.25 -8.52 -7.79
N LEU A 144 -6.78 -7.70 -6.87
CA LEU A 144 -6.47 -6.31 -7.11
C LEU A 144 -5.06 -6.20 -7.71
N VAL A 145 -4.91 -5.44 -8.79
CA VAL A 145 -3.66 -5.35 -9.54
C VAL A 145 -3.09 -3.94 -9.46
N GLY A 146 -1.87 -3.79 -8.98
CA GLY A 146 -1.18 -2.51 -8.90
C GLY A 146 0.12 -2.58 -8.09
N LYS A 147 1.09 -1.76 -8.47
CA LYS A 147 2.38 -1.60 -7.79
C LYS A 147 2.66 -0.16 -7.38
N SER A 148 1.78 0.75 -7.74
CA SER A 148 1.94 2.16 -7.39
C SER A 148 1.93 2.38 -5.88
N PRO A 149 2.59 3.42 -5.37
CA PRO A 149 2.57 3.76 -3.95
C PRO A 149 1.15 3.96 -3.37
N ARG A 150 0.20 4.43 -4.21
CA ARG A 150 -1.20 4.56 -3.80
C ARG A 150 -1.85 3.20 -3.60
N MET A 151 -1.65 2.26 -4.53
CA MET A 151 -2.18 0.90 -4.41
C MET A 151 -1.54 0.13 -3.25
N GLN A 152 -0.24 0.30 -3.01
CA GLN A 152 0.44 -0.32 -1.87
C GLN A 152 -0.14 0.17 -0.53
N ARG A 153 -0.38 1.47 -0.37
CA ARG A 153 -1.07 2.02 0.82
C ARG A 153 -2.48 1.46 0.98
N LEU A 154 -3.22 1.30 -0.11
CA LEU A 154 -4.54 0.67 -0.09
C LEU A 154 -4.44 -0.78 0.40
N TYR A 155 -3.47 -1.58 -0.08
CA TYR A 155 -3.27 -2.96 0.37
C TYR A 155 -2.92 -3.05 1.86
N GLU A 156 -2.07 -2.16 2.35
CA GLU A 156 -1.79 -2.04 3.79
C GLU A 156 -3.05 -1.71 4.59
N SER A 157 -3.85 -0.75 4.12
CA SER A 157 -5.12 -0.40 4.75
C SER A 157 -6.10 -1.57 4.75
N ILE A 158 -6.20 -2.32 3.64
CA ILE A 158 -7.04 -3.53 3.56
C ILE A 158 -6.60 -4.57 4.59
N ARG A 159 -5.29 -4.83 4.74
CA ARG A 159 -4.76 -5.78 5.75
C ARG A 159 -5.12 -5.34 7.18
N MET A 160 -4.93 -4.06 7.51
CA MET A 160 -5.28 -3.52 8.83
C MET A 160 -6.77 -3.65 9.12
N VAL A 161 -7.61 -3.27 8.16
CA VAL A 161 -9.07 -3.33 8.30
C VAL A 161 -9.57 -4.77 8.37
N ALA A 162 -8.97 -5.69 7.61
CA ALA A 162 -9.35 -7.11 7.61
C ALA A 162 -9.20 -7.77 8.98
N ALA A 163 -8.20 -7.36 9.77
CA ALA A 163 -7.95 -7.88 11.12
C ALA A 163 -9.00 -7.45 12.17
N THR A 164 -10.01 -6.67 11.78
CA THR A 164 -11.07 -6.18 12.70
C THR A 164 -12.45 -6.64 12.25
N ASP A 165 -13.41 -6.68 13.17
CA ASP A 165 -14.84 -6.95 12.90
C ASP A 165 -15.68 -5.68 12.70
N LEU A 166 -15.02 -4.52 12.62
CA LEU A 166 -15.71 -3.24 12.47
C LEU A 166 -16.30 -3.08 11.07
N THR A 167 -17.30 -2.21 10.96
CA THR A 167 -17.94 -1.84 9.70
C THR A 167 -16.95 -1.11 8.81
N VAL A 168 -16.92 -1.46 7.52
CA VAL A 168 -16.05 -0.87 6.51
C VAL A 168 -16.88 -0.13 5.48
N LEU A 169 -16.52 1.11 5.20
CA LEU A 169 -17.11 1.88 4.10
C LEU A 169 -16.06 2.08 2.99
N ILE A 170 -16.33 1.48 1.83
CA ILE A 170 -15.45 1.58 0.65
C ILE A 170 -16.02 2.67 -0.26
N THR A 171 -15.22 3.69 -0.52
CA THR A 171 -15.59 4.80 -1.41
C THR A 171 -14.65 4.85 -2.61
N GLY A 172 -15.15 5.32 -3.74
CA GLY A 172 -14.37 5.52 -4.95
C GLY A 172 -15.21 5.51 -6.21
N PRO A 173 -14.69 6.04 -7.33
CA PRO A 173 -15.40 6.08 -8.61
C PRO A 173 -15.89 4.70 -9.07
N SER A 174 -16.86 4.70 -10.00
CA SER A 174 -17.34 3.43 -10.58
C SER A 174 -16.22 2.71 -11.31
N GLY A 175 -16.17 1.37 -11.19
CA GLY A 175 -15.15 0.54 -11.85
C GLY A 175 -13.77 0.48 -11.15
N THR A 176 -13.58 1.11 -10.00
CA THR A 176 -12.27 1.08 -9.27
C THR A 176 -11.99 -0.23 -8.52
N GLY A 177 -12.93 -1.19 -8.54
CA GLY A 177 -12.75 -2.50 -7.89
C GLY A 177 -13.25 -2.55 -6.44
N LYS A 178 -14.31 -1.81 -6.11
CA LYS A 178 -14.92 -1.80 -4.76
C LYS A 178 -15.34 -3.19 -4.31
N ASP A 179 -15.91 -4.02 -5.20
CA ASP A 179 -16.31 -5.39 -4.91
C ASP A 179 -15.10 -6.31 -4.68
N LEU A 180 -14.03 -6.17 -5.47
CA LEU A 180 -12.78 -6.90 -5.27
C LEU A 180 -12.15 -6.53 -3.93
N THR A 181 -12.19 -5.25 -3.56
CA THR A 181 -11.72 -4.78 -2.26
C THR A 181 -12.53 -5.37 -1.11
N ALA A 182 -13.86 -5.42 -1.23
CA ALA A 182 -14.70 -6.05 -0.21
C ALA A 182 -14.40 -7.54 -0.06
N ARG A 183 -14.18 -8.26 -1.15
CA ARG A 183 -13.75 -9.67 -1.14
C ARG A 183 -12.36 -9.84 -0.52
N ALA A 184 -11.42 -8.94 -0.84
CA ALA A 184 -10.08 -8.95 -0.22
C ALA A 184 -10.13 -8.73 1.29
N VAL A 185 -10.97 -7.80 1.78
CA VAL A 185 -11.18 -7.59 3.22
C VAL A 185 -11.76 -8.84 3.88
N HIS A 186 -12.68 -9.54 3.22
CA HIS A 186 -13.26 -10.78 3.76
C HIS A 186 -12.25 -11.93 3.77
N SER A 187 -11.55 -12.18 2.66
CA SER A 187 -10.61 -13.30 2.51
C SER A 187 -9.41 -13.22 3.47
N LEU A 188 -9.04 -12.01 3.89
CA LEU A 188 -7.97 -11.77 4.85
C LEU A 188 -8.45 -11.67 6.31
N SER A 189 -9.76 -11.78 6.56
CA SER A 189 -10.34 -11.69 7.89
C SER A 189 -10.44 -13.06 8.60
N ASP A 190 -10.73 -13.04 9.90
CA ASP A 190 -11.03 -14.24 10.67
C ASP A 190 -12.30 -14.96 10.19
N ARG A 191 -13.11 -14.29 9.34
CA ARG A 191 -14.35 -14.83 8.76
C ARG A 191 -14.16 -15.37 7.33
N LYS A 192 -12.93 -15.56 6.84
CA LYS A 192 -12.60 -15.98 5.46
C LYS A 192 -13.28 -17.29 5.02
N ASP A 193 -13.49 -18.23 5.96
CA ASP A 193 -14.13 -19.53 5.70
C ASP A 193 -15.65 -19.50 5.98
N ARG A 194 -16.22 -18.32 6.23
CA ARG A 194 -17.63 -18.10 6.50
C ARG A 194 -18.34 -17.50 5.27
N PRO A 195 -19.69 -17.48 5.25
CA PRO A 195 -20.43 -16.92 4.13
C PRO A 195 -20.04 -15.48 3.80
N PHE A 196 -19.87 -15.19 2.51
CA PHE A 196 -19.76 -13.84 1.97
C PHE A 196 -20.94 -13.59 1.04
N ILE A 197 -21.88 -12.74 1.47
CA ILE A 197 -23.08 -12.42 0.72
C ILE A 197 -22.98 -11.01 0.16
N ALA A 198 -22.99 -10.88 -1.16
CA ALA A 198 -22.95 -9.59 -1.86
C ALA A 198 -24.33 -9.21 -2.38
N VAL A 199 -24.71 -7.97 -2.12
CA VAL A 199 -26.01 -7.39 -2.54
C VAL A 199 -25.73 -6.08 -3.26
N ASN A 200 -26.13 -6.00 -4.52
CA ASN A 200 -26.11 -4.75 -5.26
C ASN A 200 -27.47 -4.05 -5.08
N CYS A 201 -27.48 -3.00 -4.26
CA CYS A 201 -28.73 -2.37 -3.81
C CYS A 201 -29.56 -1.75 -4.95
N PRO A 202 -28.98 -0.98 -5.91
CA PRO A 202 -29.77 -0.38 -7.00
C PRO A 202 -30.32 -1.37 -8.02
N SER A 203 -29.75 -2.57 -8.09
CA SER A 203 -30.22 -3.58 -9.08
C SER A 203 -31.54 -4.25 -8.70
N ILE A 204 -32.04 -4.02 -7.48
CA ILE A 204 -33.21 -4.68 -6.93
C ILE A 204 -34.25 -3.60 -6.56
N PRO A 205 -35.53 -3.74 -7.01
CA PRO A 205 -36.61 -2.83 -6.58
C PRO A 205 -36.75 -2.78 -5.05
N GLU A 206 -37.04 -1.61 -4.49
CA GLU A 206 -37.01 -1.35 -3.05
C GLU A 206 -37.78 -2.39 -2.22
N ASN A 207 -39.00 -2.70 -2.59
CA ASN A 207 -39.82 -3.66 -1.86
C ASN A 207 -39.26 -5.09 -1.88
N ILE A 208 -38.55 -5.45 -2.97
CA ILE A 208 -37.89 -6.75 -3.09
C ILE A 208 -36.63 -6.73 -2.29
N LEU A 209 -35.82 -5.65 -2.40
CA LEU A 209 -34.57 -5.50 -1.61
C LEU A 209 -34.84 -5.60 -0.11
N GLU A 210 -35.91 -4.97 0.37
CA GLU A 210 -36.31 -5.05 1.76
C GLU A 210 -36.64 -6.49 2.19
N SER A 211 -37.41 -7.21 1.41
CA SER A 211 -37.79 -8.60 1.70
C SER A 211 -36.60 -9.57 1.56
N GLU A 212 -35.66 -9.34 0.64
CA GLU A 212 -34.44 -10.14 0.50
C GLU A 212 -33.48 -9.88 1.67
N LEU A 213 -33.24 -8.62 2.07
CA LEU A 213 -32.32 -8.29 3.15
C LEU A 213 -32.78 -8.82 4.51
N PHE A 214 -34.06 -8.57 4.86
CA PHE A 214 -34.58 -8.81 6.21
C PHE A 214 -35.40 -10.10 6.33
N GLY A 215 -35.83 -10.69 5.21
CA GLY A 215 -36.72 -11.84 5.22
C GLY A 215 -38.18 -11.49 5.51
N TYR A 216 -39.05 -12.46 5.43
CA TYR A 216 -40.50 -12.27 5.65
C TYR A 216 -41.15 -13.53 6.18
N LYS A 217 -42.27 -13.31 6.88
CA LYS A 217 -43.23 -14.35 7.31
C LYS A 217 -44.34 -14.52 6.30
N LYS A 218 -44.92 -15.72 6.28
CA LYS A 218 -46.13 -16.01 5.53
C LYS A 218 -47.23 -14.97 5.83
N GLY A 219 -47.81 -14.37 4.79
CA GLY A 219 -48.82 -13.36 4.92
C GLY A 219 -48.33 -11.93 5.12
N ALA A 220 -47.00 -11.68 5.10
CA ALA A 220 -46.45 -10.32 5.22
C ALA A 220 -46.88 -9.40 4.03
N PHE A 221 -47.12 -9.97 2.85
CA PHE A 221 -47.63 -9.30 1.66
C PHE A 221 -48.37 -10.32 0.78
N THR A 222 -49.10 -9.84 -0.25
CA THR A 222 -50.04 -10.62 -1.06
C THR A 222 -49.48 -11.92 -1.64
N HIS A 223 -48.17 -12.02 -1.93
CA HIS A 223 -47.53 -13.20 -2.49
C HIS A 223 -46.63 -13.95 -1.48
N ALA A 224 -46.63 -13.61 -0.21
CA ALA A 224 -45.88 -14.28 0.82
C ALA A 224 -46.56 -15.59 1.23
N THR A 225 -46.38 -16.64 0.46
CA THR A 225 -46.99 -17.97 0.66
C THR A 225 -46.30 -18.82 1.71
N GLN A 226 -45.04 -18.54 2.03
CA GLN A 226 -44.20 -19.23 2.98
C GLN A 226 -43.25 -18.28 3.71
N ASP A 227 -42.68 -18.72 4.84
CA ASP A 227 -41.61 -17.99 5.52
C ASP A 227 -40.32 -18.04 4.70
N ARG A 228 -39.58 -16.92 4.64
CA ARG A 228 -38.24 -16.85 4.00
C ARG A 228 -37.25 -16.12 4.88
N ALA A 229 -36.11 -16.74 5.13
CA ALA A 229 -35.01 -16.11 5.81
C ALA A 229 -34.40 -14.99 4.93
N GLY A 230 -33.96 -13.91 5.57
CA GLY A 230 -33.29 -12.81 4.86
C GLY A 230 -31.79 -13.01 4.74
N LEU A 231 -31.16 -12.26 3.83
CA LEU A 231 -29.73 -12.32 3.55
C LEU A 231 -28.86 -12.04 4.79
N PHE A 232 -29.31 -11.22 5.73
CA PHE A 232 -28.63 -11.03 7.02
C PHE A 232 -28.61 -12.30 7.87
N GLN A 233 -29.67 -13.13 7.82
CA GLN A 233 -29.70 -14.41 8.52
C GLN A 233 -28.82 -15.45 7.81
N GLU A 234 -28.80 -15.45 6.48
CA GLU A 234 -27.93 -16.31 5.68
C GLU A 234 -26.44 -15.96 5.85
N ALA A 235 -26.12 -14.64 6.03
CA ALA A 235 -24.78 -14.15 6.31
C ALA A 235 -24.32 -14.35 7.76
N ASN A 236 -25.11 -15.00 8.60
CA ASN A 236 -24.81 -15.15 10.03
C ASN A 236 -23.42 -15.79 10.26
N GLN A 237 -22.63 -15.22 11.17
CA GLN A 237 -21.21 -15.50 11.43
C GLN A 237 -20.26 -15.19 10.25
N GLY A 238 -20.76 -14.63 9.15
CA GLY A 238 -20.02 -14.28 7.96
C GLY A 238 -19.96 -12.77 7.73
N THR A 239 -19.96 -12.40 6.45
CA THR A 239 -19.87 -11.00 5.99
C THR A 239 -20.97 -10.71 4.98
N ILE A 240 -21.63 -9.57 5.10
CA ILE A 240 -22.52 -9.03 4.08
C ILE A 240 -21.87 -7.82 3.43
N PHE A 241 -21.85 -7.79 2.11
CA PHE A 241 -21.38 -6.67 1.31
C PHE A 241 -22.55 -5.97 0.65
N LEU A 242 -22.76 -4.71 0.99
CA LEU A 242 -23.82 -3.86 0.47
C LEU A 242 -23.23 -2.88 -0.55
N ASP A 243 -23.37 -3.21 -1.84
CA ASP A 243 -22.82 -2.40 -2.92
C ASP A 243 -23.80 -1.26 -3.28
N GLU A 244 -23.24 -0.08 -3.53
CA GLU A 244 -23.91 1.18 -3.82
C GLU A 244 -24.97 1.55 -2.75
N ILE A 245 -24.52 1.56 -1.49
CA ILE A 245 -25.37 1.87 -0.32
C ILE A 245 -25.97 3.27 -0.34
N GLY A 246 -25.38 4.18 -1.14
CA GLY A 246 -25.89 5.54 -1.32
C GLY A 246 -27.25 5.63 -2.00
N ASP A 247 -27.72 4.56 -2.65
CA ASP A 247 -28.99 4.53 -3.41
C ASP A 247 -30.16 3.88 -2.64
N VAL A 248 -29.93 3.42 -1.41
CA VAL A 248 -31.01 2.84 -0.60
C VAL A 248 -31.93 3.92 -0.04
N SER A 249 -33.21 3.62 0.02
CA SER A 249 -34.23 4.56 0.55
C SER A 249 -34.05 4.81 2.06
N PRO A 250 -34.51 5.95 2.58
CA PRO A 250 -34.50 6.26 4.01
C PRO A 250 -35.18 5.19 4.89
N THR A 251 -36.18 4.49 4.34
CA THR A 251 -36.88 3.38 5.01
C THR A 251 -35.89 2.22 5.26
N ILE A 252 -35.16 1.80 4.24
CA ILE A 252 -34.16 0.73 4.33
C ILE A 252 -33.00 1.18 5.21
N GLN A 253 -32.53 2.44 5.08
CA GLN A 253 -31.48 3.00 5.94
C GLN A 253 -31.83 2.87 7.43
N THR A 254 -33.08 3.17 7.79
CA THR A 254 -33.57 3.04 9.18
C THR A 254 -33.49 1.60 9.69
N LYS A 255 -33.84 0.61 8.86
CA LYS A 255 -33.77 -0.81 9.22
C LYS A 255 -32.32 -1.31 9.31
N LEU A 256 -31.45 -0.90 8.35
CA LEU A 256 -30.03 -1.20 8.38
C LEU A 256 -29.33 -0.60 9.60
N LEU A 257 -29.72 0.61 10.00
CA LEU A 257 -29.19 1.25 11.21
C LEU A 257 -29.45 0.39 12.48
N ARG A 258 -30.65 -0.18 12.60
CA ARG A 258 -30.96 -1.11 13.70
C ARG A 258 -30.08 -2.35 13.68
N VAL A 259 -29.85 -2.95 12.50
CA VAL A 259 -28.97 -4.11 12.39
C VAL A 259 -27.53 -3.75 12.82
N LEU A 260 -27.03 -2.57 12.45
CA LEU A 260 -25.71 -2.08 12.86
C LEU A 260 -25.59 -1.86 14.38
N GLN A 261 -26.67 -1.40 15.01
CA GLN A 261 -26.67 -1.05 16.43
C GLN A 261 -27.00 -2.22 17.33
N GLU A 262 -28.06 -2.94 17.01
CA GLU A 262 -28.67 -3.95 17.88
C GLU A 262 -28.22 -5.37 17.54
N LYS A 263 -27.60 -5.57 16.36
CA LYS A 263 -27.26 -6.90 15.84
C LYS A 263 -28.48 -7.81 15.73
N GLU A 264 -29.62 -7.23 15.40
CA GLU A 264 -30.90 -7.92 15.27
C GLU A 264 -31.58 -7.54 13.94
N VAL A 265 -32.22 -8.51 13.34
CA VAL A 265 -33.04 -8.37 12.13
C VAL A 265 -34.48 -8.64 12.47
N LYS A 266 -35.38 -7.77 12.00
CA LYS A 266 -36.80 -7.98 12.16
C LYS A 266 -37.42 -8.34 10.80
N PRO A 267 -37.83 -9.61 10.58
CA PRO A 267 -38.49 -10.03 9.34
C PRO A 267 -39.81 -9.28 9.10
N LEU A 268 -40.14 -9.07 7.82
CA LEU A 268 -41.40 -8.46 7.46
C LEU A 268 -42.57 -9.32 7.95
N GLY A 269 -43.56 -8.69 8.59
CA GLY A 269 -44.73 -9.39 9.14
C GLY A 269 -44.49 -10.09 10.47
N ASP A 270 -43.26 -10.04 11.03
CA ASP A 270 -42.96 -10.60 12.36
C ASP A 270 -42.73 -9.48 13.39
N ALA A 271 -43.17 -9.70 14.60
CA ALA A 271 -42.91 -8.81 15.72
C ALA A 271 -41.58 -9.15 16.44
N ARG A 272 -41.06 -10.35 16.27
CA ARG A 272 -39.90 -10.88 17.01
C ARG A 272 -38.60 -10.60 16.22
N PRO A 273 -37.62 -9.90 16.81
CA PRO A 273 -36.30 -9.75 16.21
C PRO A 273 -35.51 -11.08 16.30
N VAL A 274 -34.65 -11.30 15.31
CA VAL A 274 -33.71 -12.43 15.25
C VAL A 274 -32.30 -11.89 15.38
N LYS A 275 -31.53 -12.39 16.32
CA LYS A 275 -30.12 -12.01 16.50
C LYS A 275 -29.26 -12.53 15.33
N VAL A 276 -28.38 -11.68 14.86
CA VAL A 276 -27.43 -11.99 13.79
C VAL A 276 -26.04 -11.46 14.14
N ASP A 277 -25.02 -12.26 13.91
CA ASP A 277 -23.63 -11.86 14.01
C ASP A 277 -23.05 -11.76 12.61
N VAL A 278 -23.10 -10.55 12.03
CA VAL A 278 -22.68 -10.30 10.64
C VAL A 278 -21.75 -9.11 10.62
N ARG A 279 -20.60 -9.30 9.95
CA ARG A 279 -19.72 -8.19 9.59
C ARG A 279 -20.29 -7.47 8.36
N ILE A 280 -20.37 -6.14 8.42
CA ILE A 280 -20.92 -5.33 7.34
C ILE A 280 -19.79 -4.60 6.62
N ILE A 281 -19.74 -4.76 5.30
CA ILE A 281 -18.91 -3.97 4.38
C ILE A 281 -19.90 -3.26 3.45
N ALA A 282 -19.77 -1.96 3.30
CA ALA A 282 -20.60 -1.16 2.38
C ALA A 282 -19.73 -0.45 1.35
N SER A 283 -20.27 -0.22 0.16
CA SER A 283 -19.57 0.54 -0.87
C SER A 283 -20.48 1.61 -1.48
N THR A 284 -19.86 2.67 -1.99
CA THR A 284 -20.56 3.69 -2.77
C THR A 284 -19.60 4.46 -3.69
N ASN A 285 -20.09 4.91 -4.84
CA ASN A 285 -19.42 5.86 -5.71
C ASN A 285 -19.87 7.32 -5.47
N GLN A 286 -20.81 7.53 -4.54
CA GLN A 286 -21.45 8.82 -4.30
C GLN A 286 -20.87 9.53 -3.09
N ILE A 287 -20.95 10.86 -3.09
CA ILE A 287 -20.52 11.70 -1.97
C ILE A 287 -21.66 11.74 -0.94
N LEU A 288 -21.64 10.80 0.02
CA LEU A 288 -22.71 10.66 1.01
C LEU A 288 -22.98 11.94 1.82
N LYS A 289 -21.99 12.82 2.01
CA LYS A 289 -22.18 14.11 2.70
C LYS A 289 -23.13 15.05 1.94
N GLU A 290 -23.08 15.05 0.62
CA GLU A 290 -24.02 15.84 -0.21
C GLU A 290 -25.42 15.27 -0.09
N LYS A 291 -25.58 13.95 -0.15
CA LYS A 291 -26.87 13.28 0.05
C LYS A 291 -27.48 13.50 1.44
N ILE A 292 -26.67 13.69 2.47
CA ILE A 292 -27.13 14.08 3.80
C ILE A 292 -27.71 15.51 3.75
N GLN A 293 -27.05 16.44 3.08
CA GLN A 293 -27.54 17.82 2.92
C GLN A 293 -28.84 17.87 2.11
N GLU A 294 -28.99 17.00 1.12
CA GLU A 294 -30.24 16.85 0.32
C GLU A 294 -31.35 16.12 1.08
N GLY A 295 -31.09 15.56 2.25
CA GLY A 295 -32.05 14.80 3.04
C GLY A 295 -32.37 13.40 2.51
N SER A 296 -31.64 12.92 1.48
CA SER A 296 -31.82 11.59 0.90
C SER A 296 -31.05 10.50 1.62
N PHE A 297 -30.03 10.88 2.42
CA PHE A 297 -29.25 9.96 3.26
C PHE A 297 -29.22 10.45 4.71
N ARG A 298 -29.40 9.53 5.65
CA ARG A 298 -29.48 9.86 7.08
C ARG A 298 -28.08 10.02 7.67
N GLU A 299 -27.90 11.07 8.44
CA GLU A 299 -26.62 11.38 9.09
C GLU A 299 -26.23 10.34 10.16
N ASP A 300 -27.21 9.84 10.95
CA ASP A 300 -26.98 8.81 11.98
C ASP A 300 -26.51 7.47 11.36
N PHE A 301 -27.07 7.11 10.21
CA PHE A 301 -26.68 5.93 9.46
C PHE A 301 -25.27 6.08 8.87
N PHE A 302 -24.94 7.26 8.34
CA PHE A 302 -23.58 7.55 7.83
C PHE A 302 -22.51 7.32 8.90
N TYR A 303 -22.67 7.88 10.11
CA TYR A 303 -21.66 7.71 11.17
C TYR A 303 -21.51 6.25 11.62
N ARG A 304 -22.53 5.43 11.51
CA ARG A 304 -22.46 4.00 11.84
C ARG A 304 -21.84 3.15 10.72
N LEU A 305 -21.94 3.58 9.47
CA LEU A 305 -21.28 2.94 8.34
C LEU A 305 -19.80 3.34 8.24
N ASN A 306 -19.50 4.62 8.43
CA ASN A 306 -18.19 5.21 8.23
C ASN A 306 -17.26 5.04 9.45
N VAL A 307 -17.13 3.80 9.94
CA VAL A 307 -16.23 3.48 11.07
C VAL A 307 -14.80 3.30 10.56
N LEU A 308 -14.62 2.51 9.51
CA LEU A 308 -13.34 2.31 8.84
C LEU A 308 -13.47 2.68 7.36
N PRO A 309 -13.09 3.90 6.97
CA PRO A 309 -13.12 4.30 5.57
C PRO A 309 -11.97 3.68 4.78
N LEU A 310 -12.28 3.16 3.58
CA LEU A 310 -11.33 2.78 2.56
C LEU A 310 -11.64 3.54 1.28
N GLU A 311 -10.72 4.39 0.86
CA GLU A 311 -10.87 5.18 -0.37
C GLU A 311 -10.05 4.56 -1.49
N LEU A 312 -10.73 4.19 -2.59
CA LEU A 312 -10.08 3.64 -3.77
C LEU A 312 -9.69 4.76 -4.73
N PRO A 313 -8.44 4.78 -5.19
CA PRO A 313 -8.00 5.79 -6.14
C PRO A 313 -8.62 5.55 -7.51
N ALA A 314 -8.92 6.64 -8.22
CA ALA A 314 -9.29 6.58 -9.62
C ALA A 314 -8.10 6.15 -10.49
N LEU A 315 -8.35 5.50 -11.63
CA LEU A 315 -7.27 4.97 -12.49
C LEU A 315 -6.29 6.05 -12.97
N HIS A 316 -6.78 7.26 -13.23
CA HIS A 316 -5.93 8.39 -13.63
C HIS A 316 -4.94 8.84 -12.54
N GLU A 317 -5.18 8.48 -11.27
CA GLU A 317 -4.31 8.80 -10.15
C GLU A 317 -3.16 7.79 -9.94
N HIS A 318 -3.23 6.63 -10.59
CA HIS A 318 -2.18 5.59 -10.57
C HIS A 318 -1.89 5.04 -11.97
N ARG A 319 -1.77 5.91 -12.95
CA ARG A 319 -1.57 5.58 -14.39
C ARG A 319 -0.43 4.60 -14.65
N GLN A 320 0.60 4.61 -13.82
CA GLN A 320 1.72 3.67 -13.92
C GLN A 320 1.31 2.19 -13.78
N ASP A 321 0.13 1.91 -13.23
CA ASP A 321 -0.40 0.55 -13.10
C ASP A 321 -1.21 0.11 -14.32
N ILE A 322 -1.58 1.02 -15.23
CA ILE A 322 -2.40 0.73 -16.42
C ILE A 322 -1.81 -0.41 -17.27
N PRO A 323 -0.51 -0.43 -17.61
CA PRO A 323 0.06 -1.52 -18.38
C PRO A 323 -0.06 -2.88 -17.68
N LEU A 324 0.10 -2.89 -16.37
CA LEU A 324 0.02 -4.09 -15.55
C LEU A 324 -1.42 -4.62 -15.50
N ILE A 325 -2.39 -3.73 -15.22
CA ILE A 325 -3.82 -4.05 -15.18
C ILE A 325 -4.29 -4.57 -16.55
N ALA A 326 -3.92 -3.90 -17.62
CA ALA A 326 -4.33 -4.27 -18.97
C ALA A 326 -3.77 -5.63 -19.39
N ASN A 327 -2.50 -5.94 -19.08
CA ASN A 327 -1.92 -7.25 -19.35
C ASN A 327 -2.58 -8.35 -18.51
N TYR A 328 -2.83 -8.11 -17.22
CA TYR A 328 -3.52 -9.05 -16.34
C TYR A 328 -4.92 -9.38 -16.85
N LEU A 329 -5.70 -8.38 -17.22
CA LEU A 329 -7.06 -8.56 -17.76
C LEU A 329 -7.03 -9.32 -19.08
N LEU A 330 -6.07 -9.02 -19.96
CA LEU A 330 -5.91 -9.70 -21.23
C LEU A 330 -5.56 -11.19 -21.02
N GLU A 331 -4.62 -11.49 -20.13
CA GLU A 331 -4.22 -12.86 -19.79
C GLU A 331 -5.40 -13.63 -19.20
N LYS A 332 -6.09 -13.05 -18.23
CA LYS A 332 -7.29 -13.64 -17.60
C LYS A 332 -8.38 -13.93 -18.66
N HIS A 333 -8.59 -13.02 -19.59
CA HIS A 333 -9.56 -13.20 -20.67
C HIS A 333 -9.14 -14.28 -21.68
N CYS A 334 -7.86 -14.31 -22.08
CA CYS A 334 -7.32 -15.35 -22.94
C CYS A 334 -7.48 -16.74 -22.31
N THR A 335 -7.13 -16.88 -21.03
CA THR A 335 -7.27 -18.12 -20.27
C THR A 335 -8.74 -18.59 -20.23
N LYS A 336 -9.67 -17.67 -19.93
CA LYS A 336 -11.11 -17.97 -19.89
C LYS A 336 -11.66 -18.45 -21.25
N MET A 337 -11.09 -17.95 -22.36
CA MET A 337 -11.47 -18.34 -23.72
C MET A 337 -10.70 -19.54 -24.27
N GLY A 338 -9.77 -20.12 -23.51
CA GLY A 338 -8.90 -21.19 -23.97
C GLY A 338 -7.96 -20.79 -25.13
N ARG A 339 -7.62 -19.48 -25.20
CA ARG A 339 -6.72 -18.92 -26.21
C ARG A 339 -5.30 -18.76 -25.68
N PRO A 340 -4.27 -18.84 -26.53
CA PRO A 340 -2.91 -18.57 -26.09
C PRO A 340 -2.79 -17.13 -25.58
N PRO A 341 -1.91 -16.89 -24.57
CA PRO A 341 -1.71 -15.56 -24.00
C PRO A 341 -1.23 -14.58 -25.08
N LYS A 342 -1.87 -13.42 -25.12
CA LYS A 342 -1.50 -12.30 -25.99
C LYS A 342 -0.79 -11.23 -25.18
N ARG A 343 0.06 -10.44 -25.83
CA ARG A 343 0.70 -9.26 -25.23
C ARG A 343 0.21 -7.99 -25.93
N LEU A 344 0.08 -6.93 -25.18
CA LEU A 344 -0.23 -5.61 -25.72
C LEU A 344 0.99 -5.05 -26.45
N SER A 345 0.78 -4.40 -27.59
CA SER A 345 1.86 -3.66 -28.27
C SER A 345 2.26 -2.42 -27.45
N ASN A 346 3.51 -2.01 -27.57
CA ASN A 346 4.00 -0.81 -26.89
C ASN A 346 3.22 0.47 -27.30
N GLU A 347 2.74 0.52 -28.53
CA GLU A 347 1.93 1.64 -29.04
C GLU A 347 0.57 1.70 -28.33
N LEU A 348 -0.09 0.55 -28.18
CA LEU A 348 -1.38 0.47 -27.48
C LEU A 348 -1.23 0.81 -26.00
N VAL A 349 -0.16 0.35 -25.35
CA VAL A 349 0.15 0.72 -23.95
C VAL A 349 0.33 2.23 -23.82
N ARG A 350 1.08 2.88 -24.74
CA ARG A 350 1.22 4.34 -24.74
C ARG A 350 -0.12 5.05 -24.92
N CYS A 351 -0.96 4.56 -25.82
CA CYS A 351 -2.31 5.09 -26.00
C CYS A 351 -3.13 5.01 -24.69
N PHE A 352 -3.13 3.87 -24.02
CA PHE A 352 -3.83 3.71 -22.74
C PHE A 352 -3.31 4.65 -21.64
N MET A 353 -2.00 4.93 -21.61
CA MET A 353 -1.40 5.86 -20.65
C MET A 353 -1.84 7.31 -20.85
N THR A 354 -2.25 7.70 -22.09
CA THR A 354 -2.66 9.07 -22.41
C THR A 354 -4.17 9.30 -22.33
N MET A 355 -4.98 8.24 -22.28
CA MET A 355 -6.43 8.37 -22.19
C MET A 355 -6.88 8.99 -20.87
N PRO A 356 -7.95 9.81 -20.88
CA PRO A 356 -8.63 10.24 -19.66
C PRO A 356 -9.44 9.05 -19.13
N TRP A 357 -8.96 8.39 -18.09
CA TRP A 357 -9.69 7.30 -17.44
C TRP A 357 -10.58 7.85 -16.34
N ASP A 358 -11.69 8.50 -16.73
CA ASP A 358 -12.65 9.06 -15.77
C ASP A 358 -13.50 7.96 -15.12
N CYS A 359 -13.69 6.84 -15.81
CA CYS A 359 -14.34 5.64 -15.30
C CYS A 359 -13.73 4.40 -15.96
N LEU A 360 -13.47 3.35 -15.17
CA LEU A 360 -13.19 2.01 -15.70
C LEU A 360 -14.51 1.40 -16.15
N LEU A 361 -14.74 1.39 -17.46
CA LEU A 361 -15.80 0.57 -18.05
C LEU A 361 -15.27 -0.87 -18.15
N TYR A 362 -16.07 -1.81 -17.68
CA TYR A 362 -15.85 -3.25 -17.84
C TYR A 362 -15.90 -3.65 -19.30
#